data_6db23e7cd711164650ea10f739f6cb29
#
_entry.id   6db23e7cd711164650ea10f739f6cb29
#
_cell.length_a   1.000
_cell.length_b   1.000
_cell.length_c   1.000
_cell.angle_alpha   90.00
_cell.angle_beta   90.00
_cell.angle_gamma   90.00
#
_symmetry.space_group_name_H-M   'P 1'
#
loop_
_entity.id
_entity.type
_entity.pdbx_description
1 polymer ?
#
loop_
_entity_poly.entity_id
_entity_poly.type
_entity_poly.pdbx_seq_one_letter_code
_entity_poly.pdbx_strand_id
1 'polypeptide(L)'
;SKREESLEEIHRTVLNGPLKGICMEPGALDKPMYADDPRIYPIYDLCEQHRIPVILMLGGRAGPDITYSDPKIINRIAADFPKTNFMISHGGWPWVQQILGVCFFQKNIYLCPDMYLFNCSGAADYIMAANNFMQDRFLFGTAYPLMPIVDCVSHFKGLFKPEVLPKLLYKNAAKLL
;
A
#
# COMPACT_ATOMS: atom_id res chain seq x y z
N SER A 1 -0.71 -12.60 -24.00
CA SER A 1 -1.29 -13.08 -22.69
C SER A 1 -1.66 -11.87 -21.84
N LYS A 2 -2.55 -12.03 -20.85
CA LYS A 2 -2.91 -10.93 -19.91
C LYS A 2 -1.68 -10.28 -19.26
N ARG A 3 -0.61 -11.03 -19.06
CA ARG A 3 0.66 -10.50 -18.53
C ARG A 3 1.35 -9.58 -19.53
N GLU A 4 1.45 -9.98 -20.79
CA GLU A 4 2.04 -9.15 -21.85
C GLU A 4 1.23 -7.86 -22.03
N GLU A 5 -0.10 -7.96 -22.06
CA GLU A 5 -0.98 -6.79 -22.10
C GLU A 5 -0.75 -5.85 -20.92
N SER A 6 -0.53 -6.40 -19.70
CA SER A 6 -0.22 -5.58 -18.51
C SER A 6 1.13 -4.88 -18.63
N LEU A 7 2.17 -5.56 -19.13
CA LEU A 7 3.48 -4.96 -19.35
C LEU A 7 3.42 -3.86 -20.42
N GLU A 8 2.73 -4.10 -21.54
CA GLU A 8 2.50 -3.11 -22.59
C GLU A 8 1.75 -1.89 -22.04
N GLU A 9 0.74 -2.11 -21.19
CA GLU A 9 -0.02 -1.02 -20.57
C GLU A 9 0.85 -0.18 -19.63
N ILE A 10 1.74 -0.78 -18.84
CA ILE A 10 2.71 -0.06 -18.02
C ILE A 10 3.66 0.76 -18.89
N HIS A 11 4.16 0.20 -19.98
CA HIS A 11 4.98 0.94 -20.93
C HIS A 11 4.23 2.16 -21.50
N ARG A 12 2.99 1.97 -21.91
CA ARG A 12 2.17 3.02 -22.53
C ARG A 12 1.80 4.13 -21.53
N THR A 13 1.41 3.78 -20.29
CA THR A 13 0.77 4.72 -19.37
C THR A 13 1.72 5.31 -18.33
N VAL A 14 2.75 4.57 -17.94
CA VAL A 14 3.72 4.98 -16.90
C VAL A 14 5.03 5.42 -17.56
N LEU A 15 5.68 4.53 -18.32
CA LEU A 15 7.00 4.84 -18.89
C LEU A 15 6.94 5.91 -20.01
N ASN A 16 5.92 5.85 -20.85
CA ASN A 16 5.69 6.78 -21.95
C ASN A 16 4.47 7.68 -21.75
N GLY A 17 3.84 7.61 -20.57
CA GLY A 17 2.60 8.31 -20.25
C GLY A 17 2.69 9.18 -19.00
N PRO A 18 1.56 9.73 -18.56
CA PRO A 18 1.51 10.66 -17.44
C PRO A 18 1.45 10.00 -16.06
N LEU A 19 1.21 8.68 -15.96
CA LEU A 19 1.05 8.00 -14.69
C LEU A 19 2.39 7.84 -13.98
N LYS A 20 2.37 7.80 -12.63
CA LYS A 20 3.58 7.75 -11.80
C LYS A 20 3.76 6.41 -11.08
N GLY A 21 2.80 5.51 -11.18
CA GLY A 21 2.82 4.22 -10.52
C GLY A 21 1.74 3.31 -11.05
N ILE A 22 1.68 2.10 -10.52
CA ILE A 22 0.65 1.11 -10.85
C ILE A 22 -0.15 0.74 -9.60
N CYS A 23 -1.39 0.31 -9.81
CA CYS A 23 -2.25 -0.23 -8.76
C CYS A 23 -2.67 -1.64 -9.15
N MET A 24 -2.59 -2.57 -8.21
CA MET A 24 -2.92 -3.98 -8.41
C MET A 24 -3.78 -4.52 -7.28
N GLU A 25 -4.73 -5.35 -7.65
CA GLU A 25 -5.61 -6.10 -6.75
C GLU A 25 -5.67 -7.57 -7.19
N PRO A 26 -4.60 -8.36 -6.97
CA PRO A 26 -4.51 -9.72 -7.54
C PRO A 26 -5.59 -10.67 -7.04
N GLY A 27 -6.06 -10.49 -5.80
CA GLY A 27 -7.11 -11.33 -5.21
C GLY A 27 -8.52 -11.07 -5.77
N ALA A 28 -8.72 -9.94 -6.45
CA ALA A 28 -10.02 -9.59 -7.05
C ALA A 28 -10.19 -10.05 -8.51
N LEU A 29 -9.21 -10.75 -9.06
CA LEU A 29 -9.28 -11.29 -10.42
C LEU A 29 -10.28 -12.44 -10.51
N ASP A 30 -10.79 -12.73 -11.72
CA ASP A 30 -11.65 -13.90 -11.98
C ASP A 30 -11.01 -15.23 -11.50
N LYS A 31 -9.70 -15.31 -11.59
CA LYS A 31 -8.87 -16.34 -10.97
C LYS A 31 -7.97 -15.66 -9.96
N PRO A 32 -8.36 -15.59 -8.69
CA PRO A 32 -7.61 -14.90 -7.65
C PRO A 32 -6.18 -15.42 -7.54
N MET A 33 -5.25 -14.48 -7.33
CA MET A 33 -3.84 -14.77 -7.11
C MET A 33 -3.38 -14.09 -5.82
N TYR A 34 -2.44 -14.70 -5.12
CA TYR A 34 -1.69 -14.00 -4.08
C TYR A 34 -0.76 -12.96 -4.71
N ALA A 35 -0.44 -11.90 -4.00
CA ALA A 35 0.43 -10.85 -4.54
C ALA A 35 1.89 -11.34 -4.78
N ASP A 36 2.30 -12.44 -4.17
CA ASP A 36 3.59 -13.11 -4.39
C ASP A 36 3.51 -14.27 -5.41
N ASP A 37 2.45 -14.33 -6.21
CA ASP A 37 2.37 -15.33 -7.29
C ASP A 37 3.47 -15.07 -8.33
N PRO A 38 4.27 -16.09 -8.71
CA PRO A 38 5.37 -15.92 -9.66
C PRO A 38 4.96 -15.33 -11.03
N ARG A 39 3.70 -15.45 -11.41
CA ARG A 39 3.16 -14.86 -12.65
C ARG A 39 3.13 -13.34 -12.62
N ILE A 40 3.13 -12.73 -11.43
CA ILE A 40 3.14 -11.26 -11.23
C ILE A 40 4.58 -10.72 -11.21
N TYR A 41 5.58 -11.52 -10.86
CA TYR A 41 6.97 -11.10 -10.68
C TYR A 41 7.55 -10.32 -11.87
N PRO A 42 7.28 -10.65 -13.15
CA PRO A 42 7.76 -9.84 -14.27
C PRO A 42 7.25 -8.39 -14.26
N ILE A 43 6.09 -8.14 -13.64
CA ILE A 43 5.57 -6.77 -13.44
C ILE A 43 6.41 -6.06 -12.37
N TYR A 44 6.71 -6.72 -11.26
CA TYR A 44 7.56 -6.17 -10.21
C TYR A 44 9.00 -5.93 -10.69
N ASP A 45 9.55 -6.84 -11.52
CA ASP A 45 10.86 -6.66 -12.17
C ASP A 45 10.92 -5.37 -13.00
N LEU A 46 9.89 -5.14 -13.84
CA LEU A 46 9.78 -3.92 -14.61
C LEU A 46 9.67 -2.68 -13.70
N CYS A 47 8.86 -2.77 -12.65
CA CYS A 47 8.71 -1.69 -11.70
C CYS A 47 10.02 -1.38 -10.96
N GLU A 48 10.78 -2.41 -10.58
CA GLU A 48 12.07 -2.23 -9.91
C GLU A 48 13.12 -1.59 -10.83
N GLN A 49 13.22 -2.04 -12.08
CA GLN A 49 14.14 -1.50 -13.07
C GLN A 49 13.93 0.00 -13.29
N HIS A 50 12.69 0.44 -13.28
CA HIS A 50 12.30 1.83 -13.56
C HIS A 50 11.90 2.63 -12.32
N ARG A 51 12.01 2.03 -11.12
CA ARG A 51 11.62 2.64 -9.83
C ARG A 51 10.16 3.10 -9.81
N ILE A 52 9.28 2.36 -10.46
CA ILE A 52 7.85 2.61 -10.47
C ILE A 52 7.25 2.14 -9.14
N PRO A 53 6.57 3.00 -8.37
CA PRO A 53 5.89 2.57 -7.15
C PRO A 53 4.69 1.69 -7.48
N VAL A 54 4.46 0.69 -6.63
CA VAL A 54 3.39 -0.28 -6.78
C VAL A 54 2.40 -0.12 -5.62
N ILE A 55 1.15 0.19 -5.92
CA ILE A 55 0.06 0.16 -4.97
C ILE A 55 -0.53 -1.24 -4.98
N LEU A 56 -0.59 -1.88 -3.82
CA LEU A 56 -1.25 -3.16 -3.61
C LEU A 56 -2.48 -2.97 -2.72
N MET A 57 -3.64 -3.35 -3.25
CA MET A 57 -4.90 -3.37 -2.54
C MET A 57 -4.92 -4.61 -1.64
N LEU A 58 -4.29 -4.51 -0.47
CA LEU A 58 -4.16 -5.61 0.50
C LEU A 58 -4.68 -5.17 1.87
N GLY A 59 -5.80 -5.72 2.25
CA GLY A 59 -6.53 -5.45 3.48
C GLY A 59 -8.03 -5.58 3.28
N GLY A 60 -8.77 -5.88 4.33
CA GLY A 60 -10.21 -6.11 4.24
C GLY A 60 -10.55 -7.28 3.32
N ARG A 61 -11.24 -7.01 2.23
CA ARG A 61 -11.64 -8.01 1.22
C ARG A 61 -10.68 -8.04 0.03
N ALA A 62 -9.40 -8.26 0.27
CA ALA A 62 -8.39 -8.31 -0.80
C ALA A 62 -8.41 -9.60 -1.63
N GLY A 63 -9.35 -10.50 -1.40
CA GLY A 63 -9.49 -11.78 -2.11
C GLY A 63 -10.58 -12.66 -1.49
N PRO A 64 -10.67 -13.93 -1.90
CA PRO A 64 -11.68 -14.88 -1.42
C PRO A 64 -11.68 -15.10 0.09
N ASP A 65 -10.54 -14.96 0.74
CA ASP A 65 -10.39 -15.11 2.18
C ASP A 65 -9.29 -14.18 2.74
N ILE A 66 -9.16 -14.17 4.06
CA ILE A 66 -8.26 -13.28 4.81
C ILE A 66 -6.77 -13.50 4.49
N THR A 67 -6.38 -14.68 3.99
CA THR A 67 -4.99 -15.01 3.70
C THR A 67 -4.42 -14.22 2.52
N TYR A 68 -5.27 -13.64 1.67
CA TYR A 68 -4.85 -12.77 0.57
C TYR A 68 -4.19 -11.47 1.05
N SER A 69 -4.41 -11.11 2.31
CA SER A 69 -3.75 -9.97 2.97
C SER A 69 -2.66 -10.39 3.97
N ASP A 70 -2.23 -11.65 3.98
CA ASP A 70 -1.22 -12.15 4.93
C ASP A 70 0.09 -11.35 4.77
N PRO A 71 0.59 -10.73 5.85
CA PRO A 71 1.84 -9.96 5.85
C PRO A 71 3.08 -10.74 5.39
N LYS A 72 3.07 -12.06 5.45
CA LYS A 72 4.15 -12.90 4.90
C LYS A 72 4.33 -12.68 3.41
N ILE A 73 3.22 -12.51 2.67
CA ILE A 73 3.22 -12.23 1.24
C ILE A 73 3.92 -10.89 0.98
N ILE A 74 3.51 -9.86 1.74
CA ILE A 74 4.09 -8.51 1.62
C ILE A 74 5.58 -8.51 1.97
N ASN A 75 5.97 -9.22 3.03
CA ASN A 75 7.37 -9.35 3.42
C ASN A 75 8.21 -9.99 2.30
N ARG A 76 7.69 -11.04 1.65
CA ARG A 76 8.39 -11.75 0.57
C ARG A 76 8.63 -10.84 -0.62
N ILE A 77 7.58 -10.22 -1.17
CA ILE A 77 7.74 -9.34 -2.33
C ILE A 77 8.62 -8.12 -2.04
N ALA A 78 8.53 -7.55 -0.84
CA ALA A 78 9.38 -6.43 -0.45
C ALA A 78 10.86 -6.82 -0.32
N ALA A 79 11.15 -8.05 0.08
CA ALA A 79 12.50 -8.59 0.16
C ALA A 79 13.06 -8.94 -1.23
N ASP A 80 12.23 -9.50 -2.11
CA ASP A 80 12.60 -9.90 -3.47
C ASP A 80 12.82 -8.69 -4.39
N PHE A 81 12.11 -7.56 -4.13
CA PHE A 81 12.16 -6.32 -4.90
C PHE A 81 12.53 -5.11 -4.01
N PRO A 82 13.75 -5.06 -3.47
CA PRO A 82 14.13 -4.07 -2.45
C PRO A 82 14.20 -2.62 -2.95
N LYS A 83 14.25 -2.40 -4.26
CA LYS A 83 14.27 -1.06 -4.86
C LYS A 83 12.90 -0.56 -5.30
N THR A 84 11.88 -1.43 -5.26
CA THR A 84 10.49 -1.07 -5.53
C THR A 84 9.82 -0.59 -4.25
N ASN A 85 9.19 0.57 -4.28
CA ASN A 85 8.35 1.04 -3.19
C ASN A 85 6.96 0.43 -3.32
N PHE A 86 6.53 -0.30 -2.31
CA PHE A 86 5.19 -0.87 -2.23
C PHE A 86 4.32 -0.04 -1.30
N MET A 87 3.21 0.47 -1.78
CA MET A 87 2.17 1.10 -0.97
C MET A 87 1.07 0.08 -0.70
N ILE A 88 0.84 -0.23 0.56
CA ILE A 88 -0.21 -1.15 0.98
C ILE A 88 -1.46 -0.35 1.34
N SER A 89 -2.44 -0.34 0.43
CA SER A 89 -3.77 0.22 0.69
C SER A 89 -4.54 -0.69 1.65
N HIS A 90 -5.45 -0.10 2.42
CA HIS A 90 -6.17 -0.77 3.50
C HIS A 90 -5.28 -1.31 4.62
N GLY A 91 -3.99 -0.91 4.62
CA GLY A 91 -3.04 -1.15 5.70
C GLY A 91 -2.72 -2.61 6.03
N GLY A 92 -3.15 -3.58 5.21
CA GLY A 92 -3.03 -5.00 5.54
C GLY A 92 -3.99 -5.45 6.65
N TRP A 93 -5.05 -4.67 6.93
CA TRP A 93 -6.05 -5.05 7.93
C TRP A 93 -6.66 -6.44 7.59
N PRO A 94 -6.89 -7.34 8.56
CA PRO A 94 -6.83 -7.16 10.01
C PRO A 94 -5.48 -7.51 10.67
N TRP A 95 -4.43 -7.79 9.90
CA TRP A 95 -3.12 -8.22 10.39
C TRP A 95 -2.25 -7.06 10.89
N VAL A 96 -2.83 -6.13 11.68
CA VAL A 96 -2.22 -4.83 11.98
C VAL A 96 -0.84 -4.93 12.62
N GLN A 97 -0.69 -5.71 13.68
CA GLN A 97 0.59 -5.85 14.37
C GLN A 97 1.63 -6.55 13.51
N GLN A 98 1.22 -7.55 12.74
CA GLN A 98 2.09 -8.32 11.86
C GLN A 98 2.61 -7.45 10.70
N ILE A 99 1.72 -6.67 10.04
CA ILE A 99 2.17 -5.77 8.97
C ILE A 99 3.09 -4.67 9.49
N LEU A 100 2.84 -4.14 10.68
CA LEU A 100 3.74 -3.17 11.31
C LEU A 100 5.10 -3.78 11.62
N GLY A 101 5.16 -5.05 12.04
CA GLY A 101 6.40 -5.80 12.19
C GLY A 101 7.15 -5.93 10.87
N VAL A 102 6.47 -6.25 9.78
CA VAL A 102 7.06 -6.28 8.43
C VAL A 102 7.58 -4.90 8.04
N CYS A 103 6.83 -3.83 8.24
CA CYS A 103 7.25 -2.45 7.96
C CYS A 103 8.46 -2.00 8.79
N PHE A 104 8.67 -2.60 9.96
CA PHE A 104 9.87 -2.34 10.75
C PHE A 104 11.13 -2.86 10.07
N PHE A 105 11.07 -4.05 9.45
CA PHE A 105 12.16 -4.65 8.70
C PHE A 105 12.30 -4.07 7.29
N GLN A 106 11.22 -4.10 6.50
CA GLN A 106 11.21 -3.71 5.09
C GLN A 106 11.02 -2.18 4.96
N LYS A 107 12.05 -1.50 4.47
CA LYS A 107 12.04 -0.01 4.38
C LYS A 107 11.38 0.51 3.10
N ASN A 108 11.08 -0.34 2.17
CA ASN A 108 10.41 -0.05 0.91
C ASN A 108 8.88 -0.25 0.96
N ILE A 109 8.31 -0.41 2.16
CA ILE A 109 6.85 -0.49 2.35
C ILE A 109 6.32 0.84 2.89
N TYR A 110 5.32 1.37 2.20
CA TYR A 110 4.48 2.50 2.61
C TYR A 110 3.11 1.97 3.00
N LEU A 111 2.54 2.49 4.08
CA LEU A 111 1.29 1.98 4.64
C LEU A 111 0.20 3.06 4.60
N CYS A 112 -0.95 2.72 4.01
CA CYS A 112 -2.14 3.56 3.96
C CYS A 112 -3.33 2.79 4.53
N PRO A 113 -3.60 2.84 5.84
CA PRO A 113 -4.73 2.14 6.44
C PRO A 113 -6.10 2.70 6.06
N ASP A 114 -6.15 3.94 5.55
CA ASP A 114 -7.37 4.64 5.15
C ASP A 114 -8.53 4.51 6.15
N MET A 115 -9.69 3.96 5.75
CA MET A 115 -10.86 3.82 6.62
C MET A 115 -10.61 2.92 7.85
N TYR A 116 -9.62 2.04 7.82
CA TYR A 116 -9.29 1.16 8.95
C TYR A 116 -8.59 1.87 10.12
N LEU A 117 -8.28 3.16 9.97
CA LEU A 117 -7.90 4.05 11.08
C LEU A 117 -9.09 4.46 11.97
N PHE A 118 -10.32 4.30 11.46
CA PHE A 118 -11.49 4.86 12.10
C PHE A 118 -12.39 3.75 12.65
N ASN A 119 -12.41 3.62 13.99
CA ASN A 119 -13.27 2.68 14.70
C ASN A 119 -13.05 1.18 14.35
N CYS A 120 -11.86 0.82 13.87
CA CYS A 120 -11.50 -0.57 13.61
C CYS A 120 -10.51 -1.10 14.64
N SER A 121 -10.52 -2.41 14.83
CA SER A 121 -9.51 -3.08 15.68
C SER A 121 -8.11 -2.84 15.13
N GLY A 122 -7.15 -2.54 16.03
CA GLY A 122 -5.77 -2.25 15.66
C GLY A 122 -5.51 -0.79 15.22
N ALA A 123 -6.52 0.09 15.15
CA ALA A 123 -6.34 1.49 14.78
C ALA A 123 -5.29 2.20 15.67
N ALA A 124 -5.28 1.92 16.97
CA ALA A 124 -4.30 2.48 17.89
C ALA A 124 -2.85 2.08 17.56
N ASP A 125 -2.63 0.88 17.05
CA ASP A 125 -1.30 0.41 16.65
C ASP A 125 -0.78 1.16 15.40
N TYR A 126 -1.64 1.44 14.41
CA TYR A 126 -1.30 2.29 13.28
C TYR A 126 -0.94 3.71 13.73
N ILE A 127 -1.74 4.30 14.64
CA ILE A 127 -1.50 5.65 15.16
C ILE A 127 -0.15 5.71 15.90
N MET A 128 0.11 4.72 16.74
CA MET A 128 1.39 4.60 17.45
C MET A 128 2.57 4.51 16.46
N ALA A 129 2.48 3.66 15.46
CA ALA A 129 3.54 3.49 14.47
C ALA A 129 3.79 4.76 13.64
N ALA A 130 2.72 5.44 13.19
CA ALA A 130 2.81 6.67 12.41
C ALA A 130 3.41 7.84 13.20
N ASN A 131 3.16 7.91 14.51
CA ASN A 131 3.78 8.89 15.38
C ASN A 131 5.26 8.58 15.74
N ASN A 132 5.79 7.43 15.32
CA ASN A 132 7.12 6.96 15.66
C ASN A 132 7.89 6.47 14.41
N PHE A 133 8.09 5.15 14.25
CA PHE A 133 9.00 4.58 13.25
C PHE A 133 8.46 4.61 11.82
N MET A 134 7.15 4.80 11.63
CA MET A 134 6.50 4.87 10.31
C MET A 134 6.25 6.30 9.80
N GLN A 135 6.63 7.33 10.55
CA GLN A 135 6.30 8.74 10.21
C GLN A 135 6.72 9.16 8.79
N ASP A 136 7.73 8.52 8.18
CA ASP A 136 8.23 8.84 6.83
C ASP A 136 7.68 7.91 5.74
N ARG A 137 6.83 6.93 6.11
CA ARG A 137 6.27 5.92 5.19
C ARG A 137 4.79 5.60 5.46
N PHE A 138 4.14 6.44 6.25
CA PHE A 138 2.71 6.35 6.49
C PHE A 138 1.98 7.39 5.63
N LEU A 139 0.87 6.99 5.01
CA LEU A 139 0.15 7.78 4.03
C LEU A 139 -1.30 8.03 4.47
N PHE A 140 -1.81 9.21 4.16
CA PHE A 140 -3.22 9.53 4.29
C PHE A 140 -4.02 8.95 3.14
N GLY A 141 -5.18 8.38 3.45
CA GLY A 141 -6.19 7.93 2.50
C GLY A 141 -7.56 7.93 3.16
N THR A 142 -8.61 7.93 2.35
CA THR A 142 -10.01 7.98 2.83
C THR A 142 -10.83 6.78 2.40
N ALA A 143 -10.36 5.99 1.42
CA ALA A 143 -11.17 4.99 0.73
C ALA A 143 -12.50 5.60 0.18
N TYR A 144 -12.45 6.86 -0.30
CA TYR A 144 -13.62 7.48 -0.94
C TYR A 144 -14.15 6.59 -2.09
N PRO A 145 -15.48 6.40 -2.25
CA PRO A 145 -16.58 7.11 -1.60
C PRO A 145 -17.08 6.52 -0.27
N LEU A 146 -16.40 5.51 0.29
CA LEU A 146 -16.82 4.87 1.54
C LEU A 146 -16.80 5.84 2.73
N MET A 147 -15.83 6.77 2.73
CA MET A 147 -15.76 7.83 3.74
C MET A 147 -15.66 9.22 3.09
N PRO A 148 -16.39 10.23 3.61
CA PRO A 148 -16.30 11.60 3.13
C PRO A 148 -14.93 12.21 3.39
N ILE A 149 -14.33 12.85 2.37
CA ILE A 149 -12.95 13.35 2.43
C ILE A 149 -12.77 14.40 3.54
N VAL A 150 -13.70 15.35 3.65
CA VAL A 150 -13.60 16.46 4.61
C VAL A 150 -13.60 15.96 6.04
N ASP A 151 -14.53 15.05 6.37
CA ASP A 151 -14.64 14.46 7.71
C ASP A 151 -13.41 13.63 8.04
N CYS A 152 -12.90 12.84 7.08
CA CYS A 152 -11.68 12.07 7.24
C CYS A 152 -10.47 12.95 7.52
N VAL A 153 -10.28 14.05 6.79
CA VAL A 153 -9.16 14.97 7.02
C VAL A 153 -9.22 15.56 8.43
N SER A 154 -10.42 16.00 8.84
CA SER A 154 -10.62 16.58 10.17
C SER A 154 -10.32 15.57 11.28
N HIS A 155 -10.86 14.36 11.15
CA HIS A 155 -10.64 13.28 12.12
C HIS A 155 -9.16 12.86 12.15
N PHE A 156 -8.54 12.64 10.98
CA PHE A 156 -7.13 12.25 10.85
C PHE A 156 -6.20 13.23 11.56
N LYS A 157 -6.43 14.54 11.41
CA LYS A 157 -5.62 15.57 12.09
C LYS A 157 -5.66 15.45 13.62
N GLY A 158 -6.75 14.97 14.18
CA GLY A 158 -6.90 14.75 15.62
C GLY A 158 -6.19 13.51 16.18
N LEU A 159 -5.76 12.59 15.31
CA LEU A 159 -5.14 11.32 15.72
C LEU A 159 -3.63 11.39 15.89
N PHE A 160 -2.96 12.35 15.26
CA PHE A 160 -1.51 12.38 15.15
C PHE A 160 -0.90 13.67 15.75
N LYS A 161 0.36 13.56 16.12
CA LYS A 161 1.14 14.71 16.59
C LYS A 161 1.26 15.76 15.48
N PRO A 162 1.12 17.06 15.80
CA PRO A 162 1.18 18.14 14.81
C PRO A 162 2.43 18.14 13.94
N GLU A 163 3.59 17.79 14.51
CA GLU A 163 4.88 17.77 13.80
C GLU A 163 4.97 16.66 12.73
N VAL A 164 4.21 15.56 12.84
CA VAL A 164 4.22 14.49 11.83
C VAL A 164 3.15 14.68 10.76
N LEU A 165 2.12 15.46 11.03
CA LEU A 165 0.98 15.65 10.10
C LEU A 165 1.38 16.05 8.68
N PRO A 166 2.31 16.99 8.44
CA PRO A 166 2.71 17.33 7.08
C PRO A 166 3.32 16.15 6.30
N LYS A 167 4.02 15.25 7.00
CA LYS A 167 4.58 14.05 6.40
C LYS A 167 3.45 13.10 5.98
N LEU A 168 2.54 12.81 6.91
CA LEU A 168 1.45 11.84 6.72
C LEU A 168 0.45 12.30 5.66
N LEU A 169 0.10 13.59 5.65
CA LEU A 169 -0.93 14.14 4.77
C LEU A 169 -0.47 14.26 3.32
N TYR A 170 0.80 14.63 3.05
CA TYR A 170 1.23 14.89 1.68
C TYR A 170 2.70 14.64 1.37
N LYS A 171 3.66 14.91 2.30
CA LYS A 171 5.11 14.84 1.97
C LYS A 171 5.55 13.42 1.61
N ASN A 172 5.04 12.42 2.32
CA ASN A 172 5.40 11.03 2.05
C ASN A 172 4.87 10.57 0.68
N ALA A 173 3.63 10.95 0.34
CA ALA A 173 3.07 10.64 -0.98
C ALA A 173 3.83 11.36 -2.09
N ALA A 174 4.16 12.64 -1.92
CA ALA A 174 4.95 13.42 -2.89
C ALA A 174 6.37 12.86 -3.08
N LYS A 175 6.95 12.23 -2.05
CA LYS A 175 8.26 11.59 -2.15
C LYS A 175 8.18 10.23 -2.85
N LEU A 176 7.04 9.56 -2.77
CA LEU A 176 6.81 8.25 -3.36
C LEU A 176 6.62 8.36 -4.89
N LEU A 177 6.04 9.46 -5.37
CA LEU A 177 5.71 9.76 -6.77
C LEU A 177 6.80 10.58 -7.47
#